data_e9e82d2193e04de254e7b8b1eb243f51
#
_entry.id   e9e82d2193e04de254e7b8b1eb243f51
#
_cell.length_a   1.000
_cell.length_b   1.000
_cell.length_c   1.000
_cell.angle_alpha   90.00
_cell.angle_beta   90.00
_cell.angle_gamma   90.00
#
_symmetry.space_group_name_H-M   'P 1'
#
loop_
_entity.id
_entity.type
_entity.pdbx_description
1 polymer ?
#
loop_
_entity_poly.entity_id
_entity_poly.type
_entity_poly.pdbx_seq_one_letter_code
_entity_poly.pdbx_strand_id
1 'polypeptide(L)'
;MVKNVPNSLANKRLDKVSAELFPDYSRTQIKKWILEGRIIVNGELSRPKEIVQENDEIEVNPIEEKKVSWSAQDIDFEVHHESDDFIIINKPAGLVMHPGSGCYDKTLANGLIFRYPELANLPRSGIVHRLDKDTSGVLLIAKNEQFRNYFINQMQQRKVVKEYTAIVVGSTLGSFSIDEPIGRDKFNRTKMSIRPDGKEALTFVRSSERAGNY
;
A
#
# COMPACT_ATOMS: atom_id res chain seq x y z
N MET A 1 5.57 -11.94 -24.98
CA MET A 1 5.35 -13.23 -24.30
C MET A 1 3.93 -13.67 -24.61
N VAL A 2 3.76 -14.94 -24.98
CA VAL A 2 2.45 -15.46 -25.40
C VAL A 2 2.09 -16.67 -24.52
N LYS A 3 0.85 -16.73 -24.08
CA LYS A 3 0.29 -17.88 -23.33
C LYS A 3 -1.17 -18.11 -23.70
N ASN A 4 -1.57 -19.36 -23.79
CA ASN A 4 -2.97 -19.74 -24.04
C ASN A 4 -3.71 -19.89 -22.71
N VAL A 5 -4.99 -19.54 -22.71
CA VAL A 5 -5.89 -19.67 -21.57
C VAL A 5 -6.21 -21.16 -21.34
N PRO A 6 -5.83 -21.74 -20.21
CA PRO A 6 -6.21 -23.13 -19.89
C PRO A 6 -7.69 -23.21 -19.49
N ASN A 7 -8.26 -24.39 -19.58
CA ASN A 7 -9.67 -24.65 -19.22
C ASN A 7 -10.03 -24.14 -17.80
N SER A 8 -9.12 -24.29 -16.83
CA SER A 8 -9.31 -23.83 -15.44
C SER A 8 -9.47 -22.30 -15.28
N LEU A 9 -9.05 -21.54 -16.27
CA LEU A 9 -9.12 -20.08 -16.30
C LEU A 9 -10.13 -19.54 -17.33
N ALA A 10 -10.75 -20.40 -18.11
CA ALA A 10 -11.81 -20.01 -19.05
C ALA A 10 -13.01 -19.37 -18.33
N ASN A 11 -13.75 -18.55 -19.05
CA ASN A 11 -14.92 -17.81 -18.56
C ASN A 11 -14.62 -16.82 -17.42
N LYS A 12 -13.36 -16.40 -17.26
CA LYS A 12 -12.95 -15.37 -16.31
C LYS A 12 -12.51 -14.10 -17.04
N ARG A 13 -12.43 -13.01 -16.28
CA ARG A 13 -12.03 -11.70 -16.82
C ARG A 13 -10.55 -11.70 -17.24
N LEU A 14 -10.24 -11.06 -18.35
CA LEU A 14 -8.90 -10.92 -18.90
C LEU A 14 -7.90 -10.40 -17.86
N ASP A 15 -8.26 -9.35 -17.07
CA ASP A 15 -7.35 -8.79 -16.06
C ASP A 15 -7.00 -9.78 -14.93
N LYS A 16 -7.86 -10.74 -14.64
CA LYS A 16 -7.61 -11.80 -13.67
C LYS A 16 -6.76 -12.92 -14.27
N VAL A 17 -7.17 -13.40 -15.44
CA VAL A 17 -6.49 -14.49 -16.15
C VAL A 17 -5.05 -14.11 -16.48
N SER A 18 -4.85 -12.91 -17.04
CA SER A 18 -3.49 -12.42 -17.35
C SER A 18 -2.60 -12.31 -16.10
N ALA A 19 -3.13 -11.85 -14.96
CA ALA A 19 -2.35 -11.79 -13.72
C ALA A 19 -1.98 -13.17 -13.17
N GLU A 20 -2.81 -14.19 -13.42
CA GLU A 20 -2.55 -15.56 -13.01
C GLU A 20 -1.57 -16.26 -13.96
N LEU A 21 -1.67 -16.00 -15.26
CA LEU A 21 -0.76 -16.53 -16.27
C LEU A 21 0.63 -15.88 -16.24
N PHE A 22 0.73 -14.61 -15.86
CA PHE A 22 1.97 -13.84 -15.82
C PHE A 22 2.24 -13.31 -14.40
N PRO A 23 2.61 -14.18 -13.45
CA PRO A 23 2.72 -13.86 -12.01
C PRO A 23 3.81 -12.84 -11.68
N ASP A 24 4.76 -12.62 -12.59
CA ASP A 24 5.83 -11.61 -12.44
C ASP A 24 5.28 -10.18 -12.46
N TYR A 25 4.03 -9.98 -12.91
CA TYR A 25 3.42 -8.66 -13.06
C TYR A 25 2.21 -8.50 -12.14
N SER A 26 2.14 -7.33 -11.47
CA SER A 26 0.99 -7.02 -10.62
C SER A 26 -0.30 -6.86 -11.44
N ARG A 27 -1.46 -7.20 -10.86
CA ARG A 27 -2.75 -7.02 -11.52
C ARG A 27 -3.03 -5.58 -11.95
N THR A 28 -2.52 -4.60 -11.20
CA THR A 28 -2.63 -3.17 -11.56
C THR A 28 -1.84 -2.86 -12.83
N GLN A 29 -0.66 -3.42 -12.97
CA GLN A 29 0.19 -3.30 -14.15
C GLN A 29 -0.44 -3.99 -15.37
N ILE A 30 -0.91 -5.21 -15.21
CA ILE A 30 -1.68 -5.94 -16.23
C ILE A 30 -2.87 -5.12 -16.74
N LYS A 31 -3.68 -4.57 -15.82
CA LYS A 31 -4.82 -3.74 -16.20
C LYS A 31 -4.40 -2.48 -16.98
N LYS A 32 -3.32 -1.82 -16.57
CA LYS A 32 -2.74 -0.67 -17.27
C LYS A 32 -2.33 -1.07 -18.69
N TRP A 33 -1.61 -2.18 -18.84
CA TRP A 33 -1.13 -2.68 -20.12
C TRP A 33 -2.24 -3.12 -21.08
N ILE A 34 -3.34 -3.67 -20.59
CA ILE A 34 -4.52 -3.95 -21.39
C ILE A 34 -5.09 -2.63 -21.96
N LEU A 35 -5.23 -1.60 -21.12
CA LEU A 35 -5.76 -0.30 -21.55
C LEU A 35 -4.82 0.44 -22.54
N GLU A 36 -3.52 0.19 -22.46
CA GLU A 36 -2.50 0.72 -23.37
C GLU A 36 -2.31 -0.11 -24.64
N GLY A 37 -3.09 -1.19 -24.81
CA GLY A 37 -2.98 -2.08 -25.96
C GLY A 37 -1.71 -2.94 -26.00
N ARG A 38 -1.04 -3.12 -24.87
CA ARG A 38 0.17 -3.95 -24.74
C ARG A 38 -0.15 -5.42 -24.39
N ILE A 39 -1.36 -5.66 -23.97
CA ILE A 39 -1.92 -7.01 -23.82
C ILE A 39 -3.06 -7.10 -24.81
N ILE A 40 -2.94 -8.04 -25.72
CA ILE A 40 -3.93 -8.33 -26.75
C ILE A 40 -4.38 -9.78 -26.61
N VAL A 41 -5.57 -10.07 -27.12
CA VAL A 41 -6.16 -11.42 -27.13
C VAL A 41 -6.47 -11.80 -28.57
N ASN A 42 -5.96 -12.93 -29.02
CA ASN A 42 -6.13 -13.43 -30.40
C ASN A 42 -5.75 -12.36 -31.45
N GLY A 43 -4.73 -11.55 -31.16
CA GLY A 43 -4.26 -10.45 -32.02
C GLY A 43 -5.08 -9.16 -31.97
N GLU A 44 -6.14 -9.09 -31.12
CA GLU A 44 -7.03 -7.92 -31.03
C GLU A 44 -6.92 -7.20 -29.68
N LEU A 45 -7.22 -5.89 -29.69
CA LEU A 45 -7.31 -5.07 -28.48
C LEU A 45 -8.53 -5.48 -27.66
N SER A 46 -8.34 -5.62 -26.36
CA SER A 46 -9.37 -6.07 -25.42
C SER A 46 -9.52 -5.12 -24.24
N ARG A 47 -10.58 -5.32 -23.44
CA ARG A 47 -10.84 -4.55 -22.23
C ARG A 47 -10.53 -5.39 -20.99
N PRO A 48 -10.08 -4.78 -19.86
CA PRO A 48 -9.73 -5.52 -18.64
C PRO A 48 -10.85 -6.42 -18.08
N LYS A 49 -12.10 -6.07 -18.34
CA LYS A 49 -13.29 -6.82 -17.88
C LYS A 49 -13.79 -7.87 -18.89
N GLU A 50 -13.21 -7.94 -20.06
CA GLU A 50 -13.57 -8.88 -21.09
C GLU A 50 -13.39 -10.31 -20.61
N ILE A 51 -14.29 -11.19 -21.02
CA ILE A 51 -14.28 -12.61 -20.64
C ILE A 51 -13.49 -13.38 -21.70
N VAL A 52 -12.47 -14.09 -21.27
CA VAL A 52 -11.65 -14.93 -22.15
C VAL A 52 -12.12 -16.38 -22.09
N GLN A 53 -11.95 -17.08 -23.21
CA GLN A 53 -12.33 -18.47 -23.40
C GLN A 53 -11.13 -19.42 -23.31
N GLU A 54 -11.39 -20.70 -23.21
CA GLU A 54 -10.33 -21.71 -23.31
C GLU A 54 -9.62 -21.59 -24.68
N ASN A 55 -8.30 -21.75 -24.67
CA ASN A 55 -7.39 -21.59 -25.82
C ASN A 55 -7.26 -20.18 -26.40
N ASP A 56 -7.91 -19.15 -25.86
CA ASP A 56 -7.58 -17.78 -26.24
C ASP A 56 -6.10 -17.52 -26.03
N GLU A 57 -5.47 -16.93 -27.04
CA GLU A 57 -4.07 -16.54 -26.99
C GLU A 57 -3.92 -15.15 -26.38
N ILE A 58 -3.23 -15.05 -25.26
CA ILE A 58 -2.92 -13.77 -24.61
C ILE A 58 -1.46 -13.43 -24.88
N GLU A 59 -1.25 -12.38 -25.66
CA GLU A 59 0.06 -11.81 -25.92
C GLU A 59 0.33 -10.63 -24.99
N VAL A 60 1.48 -10.64 -24.30
CA VAL A 60 1.96 -9.55 -23.44
C VAL A 60 3.25 -8.98 -24.02
N ASN A 61 3.23 -7.68 -24.30
CA ASN A 61 4.39 -6.88 -24.71
C ASN A 61 4.84 -6.01 -23.53
N PRO A 62 5.65 -6.57 -22.60
CA PRO A 62 6.07 -5.85 -21.40
C PRO A 62 6.97 -4.68 -21.76
N ILE A 63 6.77 -3.56 -21.10
CA ILE A 63 7.82 -2.55 -21.01
C ILE A 63 8.69 -2.94 -19.83
N GLU A 64 10.00 -2.92 -19.99
CA GLU A 64 10.88 -2.73 -18.86
C GLU A 64 10.54 -1.34 -18.25
N GLU A 65 9.55 -1.30 -17.38
CA GLU A 65 9.44 -0.15 -16.48
C GLU A 65 10.76 -0.17 -15.71
N LYS A 66 11.61 0.83 -15.96
CA LYS A 66 12.75 1.11 -15.09
C LYS A 66 12.18 1.02 -13.67
N LYS A 67 12.58 -0.02 -12.93
CA LYS A 67 12.28 -0.10 -11.49
C LYS A 67 12.66 1.26 -10.98
N VAL A 68 11.69 2.04 -10.51
CA VAL A 68 11.97 3.33 -9.88
C VAL A 68 12.83 2.94 -8.69
N SER A 69 14.13 2.97 -8.90
CA SER A 69 15.08 2.74 -7.81
C SER A 69 14.97 4.00 -6.97
N TRP A 70 14.40 3.86 -5.81
CA TRP A 70 14.37 4.96 -4.85
C TRP A 70 15.81 5.30 -4.52
N SER A 71 16.25 6.50 -4.89
CA SER A 71 17.61 6.95 -4.62
C SER A 71 17.81 7.10 -3.12
N ALA A 72 18.96 6.67 -2.62
CA ALA A 72 19.38 6.92 -1.26
C ALA A 72 19.56 8.44 -1.05
N GLN A 73 18.98 8.97 0.03
CA GLN A 73 19.08 10.39 0.39
C GLN A 73 19.25 10.51 1.89
N ASP A 74 20.09 11.43 2.32
CA ASP A 74 20.27 11.74 3.74
C ASP A 74 19.01 12.46 4.27
N ILE A 75 18.15 11.71 4.92
CA ILE A 75 16.90 12.15 5.54
C ILE A 75 16.97 11.83 7.02
N ASP A 76 16.78 12.84 7.85
CA ASP A 76 16.85 12.70 9.30
C ASP A 76 15.59 12.03 9.86
N PHE A 77 15.79 11.01 10.69
CA PHE A 77 14.77 10.37 11.52
C PHE A 77 15.42 9.68 12.71
N GLU A 78 14.71 9.64 13.81
CA GLU A 78 15.17 9.03 15.05
C GLU A 78 14.94 7.52 15.05
N VAL A 79 15.97 6.74 15.44
CA VAL A 79 15.88 5.31 15.67
C VAL A 79 15.75 5.06 17.17
N HIS A 80 14.65 4.48 17.59
CA HIS A 80 14.41 4.12 19.00
C HIS A 80 14.95 2.73 19.36
N HIS A 81 14.91 1.80 18.42
CA HIS A 81 15.39 0.45 18.64
C HIS A 81 15.80 -0.20 17.33
N GLU A 82 16.83 -1.02 17.39
CA GLU A 82 17.30 -1.83 16.26
C GLU A 82 17.63 -3.24 16.73
N SER A 83 17.19 -4.21 15.95
CA SER A 83 17.55 -5.64 16.11
C SER A 83 18.00 -6.21 14.76
N ASP A 84 18.28 -7.50 14.71
CA ASP A 84 18.61 -8.18 13.45
C ASP A 84 17.41 -8.27 12.51
N ASP A 85 16.19 -8.29 13.04
CA ASP A 85 14.97 -8.53 12.29
C ASP A 85 14.20 -7.24 11.93
N PHE A 86 14.28 -6.20 12.77
CA PHE A 86 13.49 -4.98 12.59
C PHE A 86 14.14 -3.74 13.22
N ILE A 87 13.67 -2.59 12.78
CA ILE A 87 14.00 -1.28 13.31
C ILE A 87 12.71 -0.60 13.77
N ILE A 88 12.74 0.05 14.92
CA ILE A 88 11.67 0.95 15.39
C ILE A 88 12.19 2.39 15.27
N ILE A 89 11.44 3.21 14.54
CA ILE A 89 11.77 4.61 14.31
C ILE A 89 10.65 5.52 14.80
N ASN A 90 11.00 6.75 15.10
CA ASN A 90 10.08 7.86 15.29
C ASN A 90 10.01 8.68 14.01
N LYS A 91 8.91 8.54 13.25
CA LYS A 91 8.73 9.35 12.04
C LYS A 91 8.36 10.79 12.41
N PRO A 92 9.09 11.81 11.97
CA PRO A 92 8.68 13.19 12.16
C PRO A 92 7.41 13.53 11.35
N ALA A 93 6.63 14.50 11.83
CA ALA A 93 5.55 15.09 11.04
C ALA A 93 6.12 15.80 9.81
N GLY A 94 5.35 15.84 8.72
CA GLY A 94 5.77 16.45 7.45
C GLY A 94 6.53 15.49 6.52
N LEU A 95 7.05 14.37 7.02
CA LEU A 95 7.81 13.40 6.21
C LEU A 95 6.87 12.40 5.52
N VAL A 96 6.98 12.32 4.19
CA VAL A 96 6.25 11.34 3.36
C VAL A 96 6.90 9.96 3.50
N MET A 97 6.10 8.89 3.49
CA MET A 97 6.58 7.51 3.69
C MET A 97 7.45 6.98 2.55
N HIS A 98 7.00 7.15 1.31
CA HIS A 98 7.67 6.60 0.12
C HIS A 98 7.34 7.42 -1.12
N PRO A 99 8.19 7.39 -2.15
CA PRO A 99 7.94 8.09 -3.39
C PRO A 99 6.62 7.67 -4.04
N GLY A 100 5.92 8.65 -4.62
CA GLY A 100 4.64 8.43 -5.26
C GLY A 100 4.21 9.65 -6.06
N SER A 101 2.97 9.65 -6.52
CA SER A 101 2.41 10.78 -7.28
C SER A 101 2.47 12.07 -6.46
N GLY A 102 3.19 13.06 -6.95
CA GLY A 102 3.38 14.36 -6.29
C GLY A 102 4.51 14.45 -5.25
N CYS A 103 5.23 13.34 -4.99
CA CYS A 103 6.41 13.33 -4.13
C CYS A 103 7.36 12.21 -4.58
N TYR A 104 8.35 12.54 -5.41
CA TYR A 104 9.21 11.56 -6.05
C TYR A 104 10.50 11.26 -5.26
N ASP A 105 10.84 12.10 -4.30
CA ASP A 105 12.04 12.01 -3.46
C ASP A 105 11.80 12.63 -2.08
N LYS A 106 12.87 12.71 -1.26
CA LYS A 106 12.85 13.25 0.11
C LYS A 106 11.82 12.58 1.01
N THR A 107 11.72 11.25 0.89
CA THR A 107 10.79 10.43 1.67
C THR A 107 11.53 9.59 2.70
N LEU A 108 10.80 9.05 3.68
CA LEU A 108 11.37 8.12 4.65
C LEU A 108 12.08 6.93 3.98
N ALA A 109 11.50 6.38 2.91
CA ALA A 109 12.12 5.28 2.19
C ALA A 109 13.48 5.64 1.59
N ASN A 110 13.66 6.88 1.12
CA ASN A 110 14.97 7.38 0.65
C ASN A 110 15.97 7.42 1.81
N GLY A 111 15.56 7.90 2.98
CA GLY A 111 16.40 7.93 4.18
C GLY A 111 16.73 6.54 4.72
N LEU A 112 15.77 5.62 4.70
CA LEU A 112 15.99 4.23 5.09
C LEU A 112 17.04 3.56 4.22
N ILE A 113 16.97 3.70 2.90
CA ILE A 113 17.96 3.14 1.97
C ILE A 113 19.34 3.80 2.16
N PHE A 114 19.39 5.08 2.50
CA PHE A 114 20.65 5.77 2.77
C PHE A 114 21.34 5.22 4.04
N ARG A 115 20.58 5.07 5.12
CA ARG A 115 21.11 4.60 6.41
C ARG A 115 21.28 3.08 6.48
N TYR A 116 20.45 2.34 5.75
CA TYR A 116 20.38 0.88 5.70
C TYR A 116 20.29 0.41 4.24
N PRO A 117 21.42 0.39 3.49
CA PRO A 117 21.41 0.08 2.05
C PRO A 117 20.80 -1.29 1.70
N GLU A 118 20.90 -2.26 2.61
CA GLU A 118 20.31 -3.60 2.46
C GLU A 118 18.79 -3.57 2.29
N LEU A 119 18.11 -2.57 2.84
CA LEU A 119 16.66 -2.42 2.72
C LEU A 119 16.20 -2.13 1.27
N ALA A 120 17.11 -1.71 0.39
CA ALA A 120 16.78 -1.53 -1.02
C ALA A 120 16.34 -2.85 -1.70
N ASN A 121 16.75 -4.00 -1.16
CA ASN A 121 16.39 -5.32 -1.66
C ASN A 121 15.02 -5.81 -1.17
N LEU A 122 14.43 -5.15 -0.17
CA LEU A 122 13.13 -5.51 0.36
C LEU A 122 12.00 -4.71 -0.31
N PRO A 123 10.85 -5.33 -0.52
CA PRO A 123 9.68 -4.62 -1.01
C PRO A 123 9.36 -3.42 -0.13
N ARG A 124 9.25 -2.22 -0.74
CA ARG A 124 9.02 -0.94 -0.06
C ARG A 124 10.06 -0.61 1.02
N SER A 125 11.30 -1.03 0.84
CA SER A 125 12.40 -0.81 1.80
C SER A 125 12.04 -1.26 3.22
N GLY A 126 11.39 -2.43 3.35
CA GLY A 126 11.02 -2.99 4.64
C GLY A 126 9.82 -2.32 5.34
N ILE A 127 9.20 -1.29 4.75
CA ILE A 127 8.03 -0.61 5.31
C ILE A 127 6.81 -1.54 5.27
N VAL A 128 6.30 -1.94 6.44
CA VAL A 128 5.19 -2.89 6.62
C VAL A 128 3.86 -2.24 6.97
N HIS A 129 3.89 -1.01 7.48
CA HIS A 129 2.70 -0.18 7.74
C HIS A 129 3.03 1.29 7.47
N ARG A 130 2.06 2.18 7.62
CA ARG A 130 2.29 3.58 7.29
C ARG A 130 1.62 4.52 8.27
N LEU A 131 2.21 5.70 8.39
CA LEU A 131 1.60 6.90 8.94
C LEU A 131 1.36 7.91 7.80
N ASP A 132 0.42 8.80 7.97
CA ASP A 132 0.21 9.90 7.02
C ASP A 132 1.35 10.93 7.13
N LYS A 133 1.48 11.80 6.13
CA LYS A 133 2.56 12.79 6.04
C LYS A 133 2.73 13.56 7.35
N ASP A 134 1.64 14.12 7.84
CA ASP A 134 1.65 15.04 8.98
C ASP A 134 1.45 14.33 10.34
N THR A 135 1.33 13.01 10.34
CA THR A 135 1.31 12.18 11.54
C THR A 135 2.74 11.81 11.93
N SER A 136 3.12 12.11 13.17
CA SER A 136 4.38 11.65 13.77
C SER A 136 4.19 10.36 14.57
N GLY A 137 5.28 9.70 14.93
CA GLY A 137 5.28 8.59 15.86
C GLY A 137 5.90 7.30 15.34
N VAL A 138 5.58 6.22 16.04
CA VAL A 138 6.25 4.93 15.93
C VAL A 138 5.97 4.23 14.60
N LEU A 139 7.04 3.84 13.93
CA LEU A 139 7.02 2.98 12.75
C LEU A 139 7.95 1.78 12.94
N LEU A 140 7.48 0.63 12.50
CA LEU A 140 8.26 -0.60 12.45
C LEU A 140 8.69 -0.86 11.00
N ILE A 141 10.00 -1.08 10.82
CA ILE A 141 10.62 -1.38 9.53
C ILE A 141 11.22 -2.78 9.64
N ALA A 142 10.88 -3.67 8.73
CA ALA A 142 11.45 -5.01 8.68
C ALA A 142 12.83 -4.97 8.00
N LYS A 143 13.81 -5.67 8.56
CA LYS A 143 15.17 -5.82 7.98
C LYS A 143 15.31 -7.06 7.11
N ASN A 144 14.40 -8.01 7.22
CA ASN A 144 14.40 -9.22 6.40
C ASN A 144 12.98 -9.63 5.99
N GLU A 145 12.90 -10.52 5.02
CA GLU A 145 11.62 -10.92 4.42
C GLU A 145 10.79 -11.82 5.34
N GLN A 146 11.44 -12.62 6.17
CA GLN A 146 10.77 -13.49 7.13
C GLN A 146 10.00 -12.67 8.16
N PHE A 147 10.63 -11.70 8.80
CA PHE A 147 10.00 -10.81 9.76
C PHE A 147 8.93 -9.94 9.09
N ARG A 148 9.21 -9.43 7.89
CA ARG A 148 8.24 -8.66 7.09
C ARG A 148 6.93 -9.44 6.90
N ASN A 149 7.01 -10.69 6.45
CA ASN A 149 5.84 -11.54 6.21
C ASN A 149 5.13 -11.89 7.52
N TYR A 150 5.88 -12.18 8.59
CA TYR A 150 5.32 -12.38 9.93
C TYR A 150 4.51 -11.17 10.38
N PHE A 151 5.08 -9.97 10.33
CA PHE A 151 4.42 -8.76 10.81
C PHE A 151 3.20 -8.38 9.97
N ILE A 152 3.27 -8.52 8.64
CA ILE A 152 2.13 -8.32 7.75
C ILE A 152 0.97 -9.25 8.13
N ASN A 153 1.27 -10.51 8.45
CA ASN A 153 0.25 -11.47 8.90
C ASN A 153 -0.38 -11.04 10.23
N GLN A 154 0.42 -10.58 11.21
CA GLN A 154 -0.11 -10.04 12.48
C GLN A 154 -1.06 -8.85 12.25
N MET A 155 -0.70 -7.95 11.33
CA MET A 155 -1.54 -6.82 10.93
C MET A 155 -2.85 -7.27 10.26
N GLN A 156 -2.80 -8.25 9.37
CA GLN A 156 -3.99 -8.80 8.70
C GLN A 156 -4.93 -9.49 9.68
N GLN A 157 -4.37 -10.17 10.68
CA GLN A 157 -5.14 -10.81 11.76
C GLN A 157 -5.62 -9.83 12.84
N ARG A 158 -5.39 -8.51 12.67
CA ARG A 158 -5.73 -7.46 13.63
C ARG A 158 -5.14 -7.67 15.05
N LYS A 159 -3.98 -8.36 15.13
CA LYS A 159 -3.29 -8.63 16.41
C LYS A 159 -2.39 -7.47 16.86
N VAL A 160 -2.16 -6.49 16.01
CA VAL A 160 -1.37 -5.30 16.32
C VAL A 160 -2.29 -4.21 16.84
N VAL A 161 -2.11 -3.82 18.09
CA VAL A 161 -2.83 -2.69 18.70
C VAL A 161 -2.18 -1.38 18.21
N LYS A 162 -3.00 -0.42 17.83
CA LYS A 162 -2.58 0.91 17.39
C LYS A 162 -3.20 1.97 18.26
N GLU A 163 -2.37 2.73 18.94
CA GLU A 163 -2.80 3.84 19.75
C GLU A 163 -2.30 5.17 19.17
N TYR A 164 -3.17 6.17 19.17
CA TYR A 164 -2.87 7.50 18.66
C TYR A 164 -3.33 8.55 19.65
N THR A 165 -2.56 9.62 19.76
CA THR A 165 -3.03 10.86 20.40
C THR A 165 -3.40 11.85 19.32
N ALA A 166 -4.58 12.43 19.41
CA ALA A 166 -5.07 13.40 18.43
C ALA A 166 -5.74 14.59 19.13
N ILE A 167 -5.57 15.77 18.54
CA ILE A 167 -6.33 16.98 18.91
C ILE A 167 -7.48 17.08 17.92
N VAL A 168 -8.71 17.16 18.44
CA VAL A 168 -9.92 17.30 17.65
C VAL A 168 -10.63 18.59 17.96
N VAL A 169 -11.33 19.15 16.95
CA VAL A 169 -12.15 20.34 17.14
C VAL A 169 -13.49 19.94 17.76
N GLY A 170 -13.93 20.68 18.77
CA GLY A 170 -15.19 20.43 19.47
C GLY A 170 -15.01 19.73 20.81
N SER A 171 -16.06 19.13 21.31
CA SER A 171 -16.07 18.47 22.62
C SER A 171 -16.39 16.98 22.47
N THR A 172 -15.53 16.13 23.00
CA THR A 172 -15.81 14.71 23.16
C THR A 172 -16.27 14.42 24.59
N LEU A 173 -17.35 13.67 24.73
CA LEU A 173 -17.90 13.30 26.03
C LEU A 173 -17.45 11.89 26.40
N GLY A 174 -16.40 11.79 27.26
CA GLY A 174 -15.94 10.52 27.81
C GLY A 174 -15.36 9.55 26.77
N SER A 175 -15.54 8.26 27.03
CA SER A 175 -15.07 7.18 26.16
C SER A 175 -16.22 6.63 25.33
N PHE A 176 -15.99 6.42 24.05
CA PHE A 176 -16.97 5.85 23.11
C PHE A 176 -16.27 5.06 21.99
N SER A 177 -17.02 4.32 21.21
CA SER A 177 -16.53 3.64 20.02
C SER A 177 -17.26 4.13 18.78
N ILE A 178 -16.56 4.13 17.67
CA ILE A 178 -17.10 4.39 16.33
C ILE A 178 -16.89 3.12 15.53
N ASP A 179 -17.99 2.46 15.17
CA ASP A 179 -17.98 1.25 14.33
C ASP A 179 -18.70 1.56 13.04
N GLU A 180 -17.96 2.14 12.10
CA GLU A 180 -18.50 2.64 10.85
C GLU A 180 -17.57 2.32 9.68
N PRO A 181 -18.09 1.82 8.54
CA PRO A 181 -17.26 1.49 7.39
C PRO A 181 -16.73 2.76 6.72
N ILE A 182 -15.42 2.77 6.42
CA ILE A 182 -14.72 3.93 5.87
C ILE A 182 -14.24 3.63 4.45
N GLY A 183 -14.46 4.57 3.55
CA GLY A 183 -13.99 4.54 2.17
C GLY A 183 -13.56 5.90 1.65
N ARG A 184 -12.99 5.92 0.43
CA ARG A 184 -12.68 7.19 -0.24
C ARG A 184 -13.94 7.97 -0.52
N ASP A 185 -13.97 9.25 -0.18
CA ASP A 185 -15.11 10.13 -0.47
C ASP A 185 -15.44 10.14 -1.96
N LYS A 186 -16.72 10.15 -2.30
CA LYS A 186 -17.18 10.08 -3.69
C LYS A 186 -16.90 11.35 -4.47
N PHE A 187 -16.95 12.50 -3.80
CA PHE A 187 -16.80 13.82 -4.42
C PHE A 187 -15.36 14.34 -4.29
N ASN A 188 -14.72 14.06 -3.14
CA ASN A 188 -13.33 14.45 -2.90
C ASN A 188 -12.47 13.24 -2.57
N ARG A 189 -11.86 12.67 -3.58
CA ARG A 189 -11.04 11.44 -3.46
C ARG A 189 -9.77 11.58 -2.61
N THR A 190 -9.42 12.79 -2.18
CA THR A 190 -8.33 13.01 -1.23
C THR A 190 -8.77 12.78 0.22
N LYS A 191 -10.07 12.78 0.50
CA LYS A 191 -10.67 12.54 1.81
C LYS A 191 -11.18 11.12 1.98
N MET A 192 -11.33 10.73 3.24
CA MET A 192 -12.05 9.52 3.65
C MET A 192 -13.40 9.93 4.22
N SER A 193 -14.41 9.10 4.04
CA SER A 193 -15.76 9.31 4.59
C SER A 193 -16.39 7.99 5.02
N ILE A 194 -17.38 8.06 5.90
CA ILE A 194 -18.23 6.91 6.25
C ILE A 194 -19.05 6.54 5.01
N ARG A 195 -19.03 5.26 4.65
CA ARG A 195 -19.70 4.76 3.45
C ARG A 195 -20.13 3.31 3.62
N PRO A 196 -21.35 2.91 3.23
CA PRO A 196 -21.83 1.52 3.33
C PRO A 196 -20.97 0.52 2.53
N ASP A 197 -20.34 0.97 1.43
CA ASP A 197 -19.42 0.15 0.60
C ASP A 197 -17.95 0.32 1.01
N GLY A 198 -17.68 0.94 2.17
CA GLY A 198 -16.37 1.12 2.76
C GLY A 198 -15.82 -0.17 3.37
N LYS A 199 -14.61 -0.08 3.91
CA LYS A 199 -14.02 -1.14 4.72
C LYS A 199 -14.45 -0.98 6.15
N GLU A 200 -14.81 -2.08 6.80
CA GLU A 200 -15.07 -2.13 8.25
C GLU A 200 -13.94 -1.47 9.04
N ALA A 201 -14.30 -0.55 9.92
CA ALA A 201 -13.37 0.17 10.78
C ALA A 201 -14.00 0.40 12.15
N LEU A 202 -13.27 -0.01 13.18
CA LEU A 202 -13.64 0.19 14.58
C LEU A 202 -12.57 1.05 15.25
N THR A 203 -12.99 2.16 15.85
CA THR A 203 -12.13 3.08 16.59
C THR A 203 -12.68 3.27 17.99
N PHE A 204 -11.86 3.02 19.00
CA PHE A 204 -12.17 3.38 20.38
C PHE A 204 -11.56 4.76 20.67
N VAL A 205 -12.38 5.65 21.19
CA VAL A 205 -11.98 7.02 21.57
C VAL A 205 -12.05 7.14 23.09
N ARG A 206 -10.99 7.71 23.65
CA ARG A 206 -10.93 8.09 25.06
C ARG A 206 -10.41 9.52 25.14
N SER A 207 -11.23 10.44 25.60
CA SER A 207 -10.78 11.80 25.85
C SER A 207 -9.92 11.83 27.11
N SER A 208 -8.72 12.39 27.01
CA SER A 208 -7.78 12.54 28.12
C SER A 208 -7.81 13.93 28.74
N GLU A 209 -7.90 14.95 27.91
CA GLU A 209 -7.82 16.35 28.33
C GLU A 209 -8.73 17.25 27.46
N ARG A 210 -9.10 18.40 28.00
CA ARG A 210 -9.84 19.43 27.31
C ARG A 210 -9.07 20.75 27.36
N ALA A 211 -8.74 21.32 26.23
CA ALA A 211 -8.03 22.60 26.13
C ALA A 211 -8.90 23.63 25.38
N GLY A 212 -9.63 24.45 26.11
CA GLY A 212 -10.51 25.46 25.52
C GLY A 212 -11.59 24.84 24.65
N ASN A 213 -11.56 25.16 23.35
CA ASN A 213 -12.49 24.64 22.32
C ASN A 213 -11.96 23.37 21.61
N TYR A 214 -10.86 22.76 22.09
CA TYR A 214 -10.25 21.57 21.54
C TYR A 214 -10.39 20.38 22.49
#